data_1ada0c067300d5514d57176bd69370e6
#
_entry.id   1ada0c067300d5514d57176bd69370e6
#
_cell.length_a   1.000
_cell.length_b   1.000
_cell.length_c   1.000
_cell.angle_alpha   90.00
_cell.angle_beta   90.00
_cell.angle_gamma   90.00
#
_symmetry.space_group_name_H-M   'P 1'
#
loop_
_entity.id
_entity.type
_entity.pdbx_description
1 polymer ?
#
loop_
_entity_poly.entity_id
_entity_poly.type
_entity_poly.pdbx_seq_one_letter_code
_entity_poly.pdbx_strand_id
1 'polypeptide(L)'
;MIIRRGGLSFTVTGAVGRIFNPKRCGRGPFARFFGSGLVATRRVDFARVSPDDISHFTKILGQDGVKTCSDEIQSYNTDWLKRAHGQSTVVLRPRNTEHVSQILAHCNSRKLAVVPQGGNTGLVGGSVAVHDEVLLSMEAMNKVLGFDSASGVLSCEAGCVLQNLEQAVNAHGFLMPLDLGAKGSCHIGGNVATNAGGIRLVRYGSLHGSVLGLQVVLADGRILDMMSGLRKNNTGYHLKNLFIGSEGTLGVVTQVSIATPRKCNSVNVALLALNSFEDTVACLHELRGYLNEILSGVEFLDRGCMRLVSKHISKFGADANTFDSEYPFYLLVETSGSNAQHDREKLMAALEAVMTSQLVKDGVVSESDTQAKALWRLREDTPVSLSAAGAVYKYDLSMPTKSMYAIVDDMKNLLPPDFQVFGYGHIGDGNLHLNILVPRSAQEHRFVYLAYSTPLLQV
;
A
#
# COMPACT_ATOMS: atom_id res chain seq x y z
N MET A 1 -26.15 -40.17 -4.13
CA MET A 1 -24.71 -39.86 -3.98
C MET A 1 -24.52 -39.15 -2.65
N ILE A 2 -24.01 -39.90 -1.66
CA ILE A 2 -23.97 -39.49 -0.26
C ILE A 2 -22.61 -38.84 -0.04
N ILE A 3 -22.58 -37.55 0.33
CA ILE A 3 -21.35 -36.87 0.78
C ILE A 3 -21.38 -36.82 2.30
N ARG A 4 -20.50 -37.58 2.94
CA ARG A 4 -20.29 -37.55 4.40
C ARG A 4 -19.52 -36.27 4.78
N ARG A 5 -20.06 -35.58 5.79
CA ARG A 5 -19.38 -34.53 6.54
C ARG A 5 -18.22 -35.12 7.33
N GLY A 6 -17.01 -34.67 7.09
CA GLY A 6 -15.87 -34.85 7.96
C GLY A 6 -15.37 -33.48 8.40
N GLY A 7 -15.72 -33.07 9.62
CA GLY A 7 -15.19 -31.87 10.23
C GLY A 7 -13.75 -32.12 10.69
N LEU A 8 -12.82 -31.33 10.20
CA LEU A 8 -11.47 -31.18 10.77
C LEU A 8 -11.42 -29.81 11.46
N SER A 9 -11.61 -29.86 12.77
CA SER A 9 -11.29 -28.73 13.66
C SER A 9 -9.78 -28.75 13.90
N PHE A 10 -9.07 -27.77 13.36
CA PHE A 10 -7.67 -27.52 13.75
C PHE A 10 -7.66 -26.53 14.91
N THR A 11 -7.55 -27.04 16.12
CA THR A 11 -7.18 -26.26 17.31
C THR A 11 -5.66 -26.07 17.30
N VAL A 12 -5.20 -24.88 16.97
CA VAL A 12 -3.79 -24.48 17.09
C VAL A 12 -3.53 -24.01 18.52
N THR A 13 -3.57 -24.94 19.48
CA THR A 13 -3.11 -24.73 20.85
C THR A 13 -2.11 -25.84 21.17
N GLY A 14 -0.81 -25.58 20.97
CA GLY A 14 0.21 -26.53 21.42
C GLY A 14 1.54 -26.55 20.69
N ALA A 15 1.76 -25.75 19.65
CA ALA A 15 3.02 -25.82 18.88
C ALA A 15 4.04 -24.70 19.18
N VAL A 16 3.65 -23.59 19.83
CA VAL A 16 4.53 -22.43 20.06
C VAL A 16 5.53 -22.65 21.20
N GLY A 17 5.24 -23.56 22.16
CA GLY A 17 6.07 -23.78 23.34
C GLY A 17 7.30 -24.69 23.18
N ARG A 18 7.55 -25.31 22.01
CA ARG A 18 8.62 -26.32 21.86
C ARG A 18 9.73 -25.99 20.86
N ILE A 19 9.74 -24.85 20.20
CA ILE A 19 10.72 -24.53 19.13
C ILE A 19 11.87 -23.63 19.59
N PHE A 20 11.81 -22.98 20.74
CA PHE A 20 12.90 -22.15 21.22
C PHE A 20 13.56 -22.73 22.47
N ASN A 21 14.65 -23.49 22.28
CA ASN A 21 15.66 -23.77 23.30
C ASN A 21 16.92 -22.96 22.94
N PRO A 22 17.21 -21.84 23.62
CA PRO A 22 18.34 -20.96 23.28
C PRO A 22 19.72 -21.60 23.51
N LYS A 23 19.81 -22.81 24.07
CA LYS A 23 21.07 -23.52 24.35
C LYS A 23 21.55 -24.47 23.25
N ARG A 24 20.88 -24.54 22.08
CA ARG A 24 21.25 -25.39 20.96
C ARG A 24 21.56 -24.68 19.64
N CYS A 25 21.96 -23.43 19.66
CA CYS A 25 22.53 -22.77 18.48
C CYS A 25 24.04 -23.07 18.41
N GLY A 26 24.39 -24.31 18.10
CA GLY A 26 25.73 -24.66 17.63
C GLY A 26 25.96 -23.98 16.26
N ARG A 27 27.20 -23.53 16.04
CA ARG A 27 27.66 -22.90 14.79
C ARG A 27 27.47 -23.88 13.61
N GLY A 28 26.27 -23.88 13.00
CA GLY A 28 25.98 -24.60 11.77
C GLY A 28 26.41 -23.80 10.52
N PRO A 29 26.51 -24.43 9.34
CA PRO A 29 27.05 -23.84 8.11
C PRO A 29 26.25 -22.67 7.55
N PHE A 30 25.14 -22.25 8.16
CA PHE A 30 24.32 -21.09 7.76
C PHE A 30 24.96 -19.71 8.02
N ALA A 31 26.06 -19.65 8.80
CA ALA A 31 26.76 -18.38 9.11
C ALA A 31 27.57 -17.80 7.93
N ARG A 32 27.65 -18.48 6.78
CA ARG A 32 28.43 -18.04 5.61
C ARG A 32 27.62 -17.33 4.52
N PHE A 33 26.30 -17.25 4.62
CA PHE A 33 25.44 -16.66 3.57
C PHE A 33 25.14 -15.15 3.73
N PHE A 34 25.54 -14.52 4.83
CA PHE A 34 25.21 -13.11 5.11
C PHE A 34 26.41 -12.26 5.49
N GLY A 35 27.47 -12.39 4.70
CA GLY A 35 28.64 -11.53 4.78
C GLY A 35 28.70 -10.58 3.59
N SER A 36 28.64 -9.29 3.84
CA SER A 36 28.73 -8.17 2.87
C SER A 36 27.51 -8.04 1.94
N GLY A 37 26.95 -6.84 1.81
CA GLY A 37 25.80 -6.41 1.03
C GLY A 37 25.28 -7.42 0.01
N LEU A 38 24.00 -7.50 -0.23
CA LEU A 38 23.43 -8.31 -1.32
C LEU A 38 24.26 -8.07 -2.59
N VAL A 39 25.36 -8.80 -2.75
CA VAL A 39 26.02 -8.92 -4.04
C VAL A 39 25.04 -9.73 -4.85
N ALA A 40 24.24 -9.04 -5.65
CA ALA A 40 23.34 -9.64 -6.59
C ALA A 40 24.13 -10.66 -7.40
N THR A 41 23.88 -11.96 -7.17
CA THR A 41 24.47 -13.01 -7.99
C THR A 41 24.08 -12.73 -9.43
N ARG A 42 25.05 -12.57 -10.32
CA ARG A 42 24.85 -12.26 -11.73
C ARG A 42 23.79 -13.21 -12.30
N ARG A 43 22.75 -12.67 -12.94
CA ARG A 43 21.80 -13.47 -13.71
C ARG A 43 22.52 -14.11 -14.90
N VAL A 44 22.64 -15.42 -14.88
CA VAL A 44 23.36 -16.18 -15.93
C VAL A 44 22.47 -16.36 -17.16
N ASP A 45 21.15 -16.29 -17.00
CA ASP A 45 20.16 -16.69 -18.02
C ASP A 45 19.65 -15.52 -18.90
N PHE A 46 20.04 -14.28 -18.61
CA PHE A 46 19.61 -13.09 -19.34
C PHE A 46 20.77 -12.40 -20.05
N ALA A 47 20.49 -11.88 -21.26
CA ALA A 47 21.44 -11.09 -22.02
C ALA A 47 21.63 -9.69 -21.39
N ARG A 48 22.77 -9.08 -21.66
CA ARG A 48 23.01 -7.66 -21.34
C ARG A 48 22.53 -6.79 -22.49
N VAL A 49 22.12 -5.56 -22.15
CA VAL A 49 21.80 -4.54 -23.14
C VAL A 49 23.04 -4.18 -23.94
N SER A 50 22.94 -4.21 -25.25
CA SER A 50 23.99 -3.87 -26.23
C SER A 50 23.71 -2.50 -26.88
N PRO A 51 24.71 -1.88 -27.56
CA PRO A 51 24.47 -0.68 -28.37
C PRO A 51 23.41 -0.86 -29.47
N ASP A 52 23.28 -2.07 -30.04
CA ASP A 52 22.25 -2.38 -31.03
C ASP A 52 20.85 -2.36 -30.42
N ASP A 53 20.70 -2.87 -29.19
CA ASP A 53 19.44 -2.79 -28.45
C ASP A 53 19.05 -1.33 -28.16
N ILE A 54 20.00 -0.49 -27.75
CA ILE A 54 19.79 0.95 -27.55
C ILE A 54 19.35 1.61 -28.86
N SER A 55 20.04 1.30 -29.98
CA SER A 55 19.67 1.81 -31.29
C SER A 55 18.25 1.39 -31.69
N HIS A 56 17.86 0.15 -31.39
CA HIS A 56 16.51 -0.36 -31.64
C HIS A 56 15.45 0.37 -30.80
N PHE A 57 15.68 0.54 -29.51
CA PHE A 57 14.77 1.28 -28.64
C PHE A 57 14.65 2.75 -29.05
N THR A 58 15.75 3.35 -29.49
CA THR A 58 15.74 4.73 -30.00
C THR A 58 14.91 4.89 -31.28
N LYS A 59 14.91 3.89 -32.16
CA LYS A 59 14.01 3.90 -33.35
C LYS A 59 12.54 3.85 -32.98
N ILE A 60 12.18 3.15 -31.89
CA ILE A 60 10.79 3.06 -31.41
C ILE A 60 10.37 4.34 -30.70
N LEU A 61 11.21 4.84 -29.78
CA LEU A 61 10.84 5.84 -28.80
C LEU A 61 11.30 7.27 -29.13
N GLY A 62 12.25 7.42 -30.07
CA GLY A 62 13.03 8.64 -30.24
C GLY A 62 14.09 8.81 -29.14
N GLN A 63 14.97 9.79 -29.30
CA GLN A 63 16.06 10.06 -28.36
C GLN A 63 15.57 10.38 -26.94
N ASP A 64 14.51 11.18 -26.83
CA ASP A 64 13.94 11.59 -25.53
C ASP A 64 13.30 10.44 -24.74
N GLY A 65 12.96 9.35 -25.44
CA GLY A 65 12.32 8.18 -24.86
C GLY A 65 13.30 7.14 -24.30
N VAL A 66 14.60 7.30 -24.55
CA VAL A 66 15.67 6.38 -24.09
C VAL A 66 16.68 7.15 -23.27
N LYS A 67 16.78 6.82 -21.99
CA LYS A 67 17.73 7.43 -21.06
C LYS A 67 18.86 6.45 -20.76
N THR A 68 20.10 6.88 -20.93
CA THR A 68 21.32 6.09 -20.67
C THR A 68 22.35 6.85 -19.84
N CYS A 69 22.14 8.15 -19.59
CA CYS A 69 23.03 8.95 -18.75
C CYS A 69 22.84 8.56 -17.27
N SER A 70 23.93 8.27 -16.56
CA SER A 70 23.91 7.82 -15.16
C SER A 70 23.14 8.77 -14.25
N ASP A 71 23.31 10.08 -14.43
CA ASP A 71 22.68 11.09 -13.58
C ASP A 71 21.15 11.14 -13.77
N GLU A 72 20.68 10.92 -15.01
CA GLU A 72 19.26 10.89 -15.32
C GLU A 72 18.58 9.62 -14.79
N ILE A 73 19.27 8.46 -14.80
CA ILE A 73 18.69 7.18 -14.38
C ILE A 73 18.82 6.91 -12.87
N GLN A 74 19.60 7.71 -12.14
CA GLN A 74 19.80 7.55 -10.69
C GLN A 74 18.48 7.51 -9.91
N SER A 75 17.53 8.38 -10.24
CA SER A 75 16.22 8.46 -9.58
C SER A 75 15.35 7.23 -9.84
N TYR A 76 15.48 6.60 -11.00
CA TYR A 76 14.77 5.35 -11.33
C TYR A 76 15.38 4.13 -10.67
N ASN A 77 16.69 4.16 -10.41
CA ASN A 77 17.44 3.11 -9.73
C ASN A 77 17.37 3.19 -8.20
N THR A 78 16.64 4.13 -7.63
CA THR A 78 16.56 4.30 -6.18
C THR A 78 15.11 4.28 -5.75
N ASP A 79 14.75 3.39 -4.80
CA ASP A 79 13.39 3.31 -4.26
C ASP A 79 13.04 4.53 -3.38
N TRP A 80 11.74 4.69 -3.07
CA TRP A 80 11.24 5.78 -2.24
C TRP A 80 11.94 5.89 -0.87
N LEU A 81 12.26 4.75 -0.25
CA LEU A 81 12.92 4.70 1.06
C LEU A 81 14.44 4.85 0.97
N LYS A 82 15.02 4.93 -0.24
CA LYS A 82 16.46 4.96 -0.50
C LYS A 82 17.21 3.76 0.08
N ARG A 83 16.55 2.59 0.10
CA ARG A 83 17.08 1.32 0.63
C ARG A 83 17.45 0.34 -0.47
N ALA A 84 16.65 0.31 -1.54
CA ALA A 84 16.93 -0.48 -2.71
C ALA A 84 17.61 0.40 -3.76
N HIS A 85 18.77 -0.07 -4.25
CA HIS A 85 19.54 0.60 -5.29
C HIS A 85 19.72 -0.35 -6.47
N GLY A 86 19.17 0.04 -7.60
CA GLY A 86 19.25 -0.72 -8.84
C GLY A 86 20.55 -0.46 -9.62
N GLN A 87 20.74 -1.30 -10.63
CA GLN A 87 21.92 -1.25 -11.51
C GLN A 87 21.53 -1.17 -12.99
N SER A 88 20.30 -0.75 -13.29
CA SER A 88 19.90 -0.54 -14.69
C SER A 88 20.77 0.51 -15.35
N THR A 89 21.13 0.24 -16.59
CA THR A 89 21.89 1.17 -17.46
C THR A 89 21.02 1.85 -18.51
N VAL A 90 19.71 1.50 -18.55
CA VAL A 90 18.76 2.05 -19.53
C VAL A 90 17.37 2.18 -18.94
N VAL A 91 16.75 3.34 -19.16
CA VAL A 91 15.33 3.58 -18.87
C VAL A 91 14.60 3.90 -20.15
N LEU A 92 13.52 3.16 -20.42
CA LEU A 92 12.65 3.34 -21.58
C LEU A 92 11.34 3.99 -21.15
N ARG A 93 10.89 5.01 -21.89
CA ARG A 93 9.71 5.82 -21.61
C ARG A 93 8.72 5.73 -22.77
N PRO A 94 7.94 4.64 -22.89
CA PRO A 94 6.92 4.48 -23.92
C PRO A 94 5.82 5.54 -23.78
N ARG A 95 5.18 5.92 -24.90
CA ARG A 95 4.10 6.90 -24.93
C ARG A 95 2.75 6.30 -25.32
N ASN A 96 2.71 5.03 -25.64
CA ASN A 96 1.49 4.29 -25.99
C ASN A 96 1.74 2.77 -25.83
N THR A 97 0.66 2.00 -25.93
CA THR A 97 0.70 0.53 -25.76
C THR A 97 1.53 -0.16 -26.84
N GLU A 98 1.53 0.35 -28.07
CA GLU A 98 2.30 -0.21 -29.19
C GLU A 98 3.79 -0.10 -28.96
N HIS A 99 4.27 1.00 -28.37
CA HIS A 99 5.66 1.13 -27.95
C HIS A 99 6.03 0.08 -26.90
N VAL A 100 5.17 -0.15 -25.91
CA VAL A 100 5.38 -1.19 -24.88
C VAL A 100 5.45 -2.57 -25.53
N SER A 101 4.53 -2.86 -26.47
CA SER A 101 4.49 -4.11 -27.22
C SER A 101 5.79 -4.38 -27.99
N GLN A 102 6.26 -3.41 -28.77
CA GLN A 102 7.49 -3.53 -29.55
C GLN A 102 8.73 -3.69 -28.65
N ILE A 103 8.80 -2.97 -27.54
CA ILE A 103 9.88 -3.07 -26.55
C ILE A 103 9.91 -4.48 -25.96
N LEU A 104 8.76 -4.98 -25.45
CA LEU A 104 8.70 -6.28 -24.81
C LEU A 104 8.97 -7.42 -25.80
N ALA A 105 8.46 -7.34 -27.03
CA ALA A 105 8.76 -8.30 -28.08
C ALA A 105 10.27 -8.37 -28.37
N HIS A 106 10.94 -7.22 -28.46
CA HIS A 106 12.41 -7.15 -28.62
C HIS A 106 13.14 -7.74 -27.41
N CYS A 107 12.77 -7.32 -26.20
CA CYS A 107 13.38 -7.84 -24.97
C CYS A 107 13.22 -9.36 -24.85
N ASN A 108 12.06 -9.90 -25.21
CA ASN A 108 11.81 -11.34 -25.21
C ASN A 108 12.70 -12.07 -26.21
N SER A 109 12.80 -11.56 -27.45
CA SER A 109 13.64 -12.17 -28.49
C SER A 109 15.13 -12.17 -28.13
N ARG A 110 15.57 -11.12 -27.43
CA ARG A 110 16.96 -10.92 -26.99
C ARG A 110 17.23 -11.53 -25.61
N LYS A 111 16.21 -12.03 -24.90
CA LYS A 111 16.30 -12.47 -23.50
C LYS A 111 16.78 -11.36 -22.56
N LEU A 112 16.34 -10.13 -22.77
CA LEU A 112 16.58 -9.02 -21.85
C LEU A 112 15.56 -9.05 -20.70
N ALA A 113 16.02 -8.94 -19.48
CA ALA A 113 15.11 -8.81 -18.33
C ALA A 113 14.54 -7.39 -18.25
N VAL A 114 13.27 -7.24 -17.87
CA VAL A 114 12.56 -5.96 -17.81
C VAL A 114 11.93 -5.78 -16.44
N VAL A 115 12.03 -4.58 -15.88
CA VAL A 115 11.32 -4.16 -14.67
C VAL A 115 10.38 -3.01 -15.05
N PRO A 116 9.05 -3.22 -15.03
CA PRO A 116 8.09 -2.12 -15.20
C PRO A 116 8.10 -1.24 -13.96
N GLN A 117 8.08 0.08 -14.17
CA GLN A 117 8.08 1.06 -13.10
C GLN A 117 6.97 2.09 -13.30
N GLY A 118 6.12 2.27 -12.26
CA GLY A 118 5.16 3.37 -12.16
C GLY A 118 5.79 4.59 -11.47
N GLY A 119 5.11 5.13 -10.46
CA GLY A 119 5.59 6.29 -9.69
C GLY A 119 6.74 6.01 -8.70
N ASN A 120 7.27 4.81 -8.67
CA ASN A 120 8.36 4.35 -7.79
C ASN A 120 8.12 4.63 -6.30
N THR A 121 6.87 4.52 -5.85
CA THR A 121 6.42 4.80 -4.48
C THR A 121 6.30 3.56 -3.61
N GLY A 122 6.61 2.38 -4.13
CA GLY A 122 6.59 1.11 -3.39
C GLY A 122 7.63 1.08 -2.28
N LEU A 123 7.34 0.35 -1.20
CA LEU A 123 8.17 0.31 0.01
C LEU A 123 9.05 -0.95 0.11
N VAL A 124 8.94 -1.87 -0.86
CA VAL A 124 9.61 -3.18 -0.85
C VAL A 124 10.63 -3.36 -1.99
N GLY A 125 10.94 -2.27 -2.72
CA GLY A 125 11.94 -2.27 -3.79
C GLY A 125 11.50 -2.98 -5.09
N GLY A 126 10.22 -3.38 -5.23
CA GLY A 126 9.73 -4.14 -6.38
C GLY A 126 9.78 -3.41 -7.72
N SER A 127 9.90 -2.09 -7.72
CA SER A 127 10.00 -1.24 -8.92
C SER A 127 11.45 -0.91 -9.31
N VAL A 128 12.45 -1.39 -8.56
CA VAL A 128 13.86 -1.10 -8.80
C VAL A 128 14.54 -2.30 -9.45
N ALA A 129 15.35 -2.05 -10.49
CA ALA A 129 16.11 -3.08 -11.18
C ALA A 129 17.28 -3.56 -10.31
N VAL A 130 17.15 -4.75 -9.71
CA VAL A 130 18.18 -5.30 -8.80
C VAL A 130 19.49 -5.57 -9.53
N HIS A 131 19.41 -5.98 -10.79
CA HIS A 131 20.54 -6.22 -11.69
C HIS A 131 20.55 -5.16 -12.81
N ASP A 132 21.03 -5.56 -13.98
CA ASP A 132 21.10 -4.75 -15.19
C ASP A 132 19.83 -4.85 -16.07
N GLU A 133 18.64 -5.06 -15.43
CA GLU A 133 17.38 -5.12 -16.14
C GLU A 133 17.07 -3.78 -16.85
N VAL A 134 16.37 -3.88 -17.97
CA VAL A 134 15.80 -2.71 -18.65
C VAL A 134 14.67 -2.14 -17.78
N LEU A 135 14.76 -0.89 -17.37
CA LEU A 135 13.66 -0.20 -16.68
C LEU A 135 12.66 0.35 -17.71
N LEU A 136 11.40 -0.03 -17.55
CA LEU A 136 10.29 0.43 -18.39
C LEU A 136 9.41 1.38 -17.57
N SER A 137 9.66 2.69 -17.68
CA SER A 137 8.90 3.71 -16.95
C SER A 137 7.62 4.08 -17.67
N MET A 138 6.50 3.96 -16.96
CA MET A 138 5.17 4.28 -17.49
C MET A 138 4.81 5.77 -17.42
N GLU A 139 5.69 6.64 -16.92
CA GLU A 139 5.41 8.05 -16.63
C GLU A 139 4.94 8.88 -17.83
N ALA A 140 5.36 8.50 -19.06
CA ALA A 140 4.96 9.19 -20.29
C ALA A 140 3.59 8.75 -20.83
N MET A 141 2.99 7.71 -20.26
CA MET A 141 1.63 7.23 -20.56
C MET A 141 0.64 7.78 -19.51
N ASN A 142 0.35 9.08 -19.56
CA ASN A 142 -0.34 9.80 -18.49
C ASN A 142 -1.60 10.54 -18.93
N LYS A 143 -2.27 10.08 -19.99
CA LYS A 143 -3.47 10.71 -20.51
C LYS A 143 -4.74 10.15 -19.88
N VAL A 144 -5.69 11.01 -19.54
CA VAL A 144 -7.09 10.65 -19.33
C VAL A 144 -7.72 10.42 -20.70
N LEU A 145 -8.19 9.21 -20.94
CA LEU A 145 -8.76 8.81 -22.24
C LEU A 145 -10.25 9.15 -22.35
N GLY A 146 -10.95 9.20 -21.22
CA GLY A 146 -12.35 9.60 -21.17
C GLY A 146 -12.95 9.40 -19.78
N PHE A 147 -14.05 10.10 -19.55
CA PHE A 147 -14.88 9.98 -18.36
C PHE A 147 -16.35 9.98 -18.76
N ASP A 148 -17.05 8.91 -18.44
CA ASP A 148 -18.51 8.81 -18.57
C ASP A 148 -19.18 9.20 -17.26
N SER A 149 -19.76 10.41 -17.22
CA SER A 149 -20.44 10.93 -16.03
C SER A 149 -21.77 10.22 -15.72
N ALA A 150 -22.38 9.52 -16.68
CA ALA A 150 -23.61 8.78 -16.46
C ALA A 150 -23.36 7.51 -15.65
N SER A 151 -22.32 6.77 -15.99
CA SER A 151 -21.93 5.53 -15.30
C SER A 151 -20.86 5.74 -14.22
N GLY A 152 -20.18 6.89 -14.19
CA GLY A 152 -19.04 7.15 -13.31
C GLY A 152 -17.84 6.30 -13.67
N VAL A 153 -17.55 6.11 -14.95
CA VAL A 153 -16.44 5.29 -15.42
C VAL A 153 -15.34 6.18 -15.98
N LEU A 154 -14.15 6.06 -15.41
CA LEU A 154 -12.93 6.72 -15.87
C LEU A 154 -12.09 5.72 -16.67
N SER A 155 -11.61 6.13 -17.85
CA SER A 155 -10.59 5.41 -18.62
C SER A 155 -9.34 6.27 -18.74
N CYS A 156 -8.18 5.70 -18.45
CA CYS A 156 -6.91 6.43 -18.46
C CYS A 156 -5.71 5.50 -18.75
N GLU A 157 -4.58 6.10 -19.09
CA GLU A 157 -3.30 5.41 -19.22
C GLU A 157 -2.69 5.10 -17.85
N ALA A 158 -1.88 4.06 -17.78
CA ALA A 158 -1.34 3.48 -16.53
C ALA A 158 -0.38 4.42 -15.76
N GLY A 159 0.27 5.36 -16.43
CA GLY A 159 1.17 6.35 -15.83
C GLY A 159 0.47 7.59 -15.28
N CYS A 160 -0.86 7.66 -15.30
CA CYS A 160 -1.59 8.76 -14.67
C CYS A 160 -1.36 8.77 -13.16
N VAL A 161 -1.02 9.94 -12.62
CA VAL A 161 -0.86 10.17 -11.18
C VAL A 161 -2.24 10.17 -10.52
N LEU A 162 -2.39 9.44 -9.41
CA LEU A 162 -3.65 9.26 -8.71
C LEU A 162 -4.32 10.59 -8.33
N GLN A 163 -3.55 11.57 -7.85
CA GLN A 163 -4.06 12.89 -7.49
C GLN A 163 -4.64 13.66 -8.69
N ASN A 164 -4.01 13.52 -9.86
CA ASN A 164 -4.51 14.16 -11.08
C ASN A 164 -5.83 13.51 -11.54
N LEU A 165 -5.95 12.19 -11.40
CA LEU A 165 -7.19 11.47 -11.68
C LEU A 165 -8.30 11.88 -10.70
N GLU A 166 -7.99 12.01 -9.41
CA GLU A 166 -8.92 12.51 -8.39
C GLU A 166 -9.44 13.92 -8.76
N GLN A 167 -8.56 14.82 -9.18
CA GLN A 167 -8.94 16.18 -9.63
C GLN A 167 -9.85 16.12 -10.86
N ALA A 168 -9.52 15.27 -11.84
CA ALA A 168 -10.29 15.12 -13.06
C ALA A 168 -11.73 14.65 -12.78
N VAL A 169 -11.90 13.63 -11.95
CA VAL A 169 -13.25 13.11 -11.63
C VAL A 169 -14.00 14.02 -10.66
N ASN A 170 -13.31 14.73 -9.76
CA ASN A 170 -13.91 15.71 -8.84
C ASN A 170 -14.61 16.85 -9.59
N ALA A 171 -14.08 17.28 -10.74
CA ALA A 171 -14.71 18.28 -11.59
C ALA A 171 -16.11 17.87 -12.07
N HIS A 172 -16.42 16.58 -12.05
CA HIS A 172 -17.71 16.00 -12.42
C HIS A 172 -18.54 15.52 -11.22
N GLY A 173 -18.10 15.80 -9.97
CA GLY A 173 -18.79 15.39 -8.75
C GLY A 173 -18.58 13.89 -8.41
N PHE A 174 -17.45 13.32 -8.80
CA PHE A 174 -17.05 11.96 -8.47
C PHE A 174 -15.72 11.97 -7.70
N LEU A 175 -15.31 10.80 -7.18
CA LEU A 175 -14.03 10.62 -6.52
C LEU A 175 -13.39 9.29 -6.95
N MET A 176 -12.08 9.17 -6.76
CA MET A 176 -11.41 7.89 -6.95
C MET A 176 -11.76 6.92 -5.81
N PRO A 177 -11.95 5.61 -6.09
CA PRO A 177 -12.33 4.63 -5.06
C PRO A 177 -11.18 4.29 -4.10
N LEU A 178 -9.99 4.80 -4.33
CA LEU A 178 -8.80 4.61 -3.48
C LEU A 178 -8.19 5.95 -3.10
N ASP A 179 -7.59 6.01 -1.91
CA ASP A 179 -6.80 7.15 -1.44
C ASP A 179 -5.55 6.63 -0.72
N LEU A 180 -4.39 7.13 -1.10
CA LEU A 180 -3.09 6.65 -0.65
C LEU A 180 -2.22 7.82 -0.21
N GLY A 181 -1.38 7.60 0.79
CA GLY A 181 -0.43 8.63 1.24
C GLY A 181 0.51 9.13 0.13
N ALA A 182 0.79 8.31 -0.87
CA ALA A 182 1.62 8.64 -2.04
C ALA A 182 0.84 9.17 -3.25
N LYS A 183 -0.44 9.58 -3.10
CA LYS A 183 -1.33 9.98 -4.21
C LYS A 183 -0.75 11.04 -5.16
N GLY A 184 0.13 11.91 -4.66
CA GLY A 184 0.80 12.93 -5.47
C GLY A 184 1.88 12.40 -6.42
N SER A 185 2.28 11.14 -6.29
CA SER A 185 3.39 10.55 -7.06
C SER A 185 3.08 9.15 -7.60
N CYS A 186 2.21 8.37 -6.96
CA CYS A 186 1.89 7.03 -7.41
C CYS A 186 1.07 7.05 -8.70
N HIS A 187 1.33 6.06 -9.57
CA HIS A 187 0.63 5.90 -10.84
C HIS A 187 -0.45 4.84 -10.73
N ILE A 188 -1.59 5.04 -11.41
CA ILE A 188 -2.74 4.13 -11.35
C ILE A 188 -2.40 2.71 -11.80
N GLY A 189 -1.56 2.54 -12.81
CA GLY A 189 -1.10 1.21 -13.26
C GLY A 189 -0.31 0.48 -12.19
N GLY A 190 0.54 1.19 -11.42
CA GLY A 190 1.25 0.65 -10.27
C GLY A 190 0.30 0.29 -9.13
N ASN A 191 -0.70 1.15 -8.83
CA ASN A 191 -1.71 0.87 -7.83
C ASN A 191 -2.53 -0.38 -8.16
N VAL A 192 -2.88 -0.57 -9.44
CA VAL A 192 -3.55 -1.80 -9.92
C VAL A 192 -2.61 -3.00 -9.82
N ALA A 193 -1.35 -2.88 -10.27
CA ALA A 193 -0.37 -3.96 -10.24
C ALA A 193 -0.07 -4.46 -8.82
N THR A 194 -0.18 -3.60 -7.80
CA THR A 194 -0.01 -3.97 -6.39
C THR A 194 -1.34 -4.23 -5.67
N ASN A 195 -2.49 -4.09 -6.37
CA ASN A 195 -3.82 -4.13 -5.75
C ASN A 195 -3.89 -3.22 -4.51
N ALA A 196 -3.43 -1.97 -4.64
CA ALA A 196 -3.30 -1.06 -3.53
C ALA A 196 -4.63 -0.82 -2.81
N GLY A 197 -4.62 -0.91 -1.49
CA GLY A 197 -5.79 -0.67 -0.64
C GLY A 197 -5.97 0.81 -0.30
N GLY A 198 -5.64 1.18 0.94
CA GLY A 198 -5.76 2.54 1.46
C GLY A 198 -7.06 2.78 2.23
N ILE A 199 -7.21 3.99 2.74
CA ILE A 199 -8.27 4.33 3.70
C ILE A 199 -9.69 4.12 3.17
N ARG A 200 -9.90 4.27 1.85
CA ARG A 200 -11.23 4.13 1.23
C ARG A 200 -11.67 2.67 1.00
N LEU A 201 -10.79 1.69 1.27
CA LEU A 201 -11.12 0.28 1.09
C LEU A 201 -12.30 -0.14 1.97
N VAL A 202 -12.42 0.39 3.19
CA VAL A 202 -13.52 0.09 4.11
C VAL A 202 -14.89 0.39 3.51
N ARG A 203 -14.99 1.43 2.66
CA ARG A 203 -16.25 1.84 2.02
C ARG A 203 -16.44 1.27 0.62
N TYR A 204 -15.40 1.28 -0.20
CA TYR A 204 -15.52 0.96 -1.63
C TYR A 204 -14.95 -0.42 -1.99
N GLY A 205 -14.37 -1.11 -1.01
CA GLY A 205 -13.77 -2.42 -1.23
C GLY A 205 -12.44 -2.37 -1.97
N SER A 206 -11.92 -3.53 -2.32
CA SER A 206 -10.67 -3.71 -3.05
C SER A 206 -10.77 -3.20 -4.49
N LEU A 207 -9.65 -2.81 -5.08
CA LEU A 207 -9.52 -2.43 -6.49
C LEU A 207 -10.03 -3.51 -7.46
N HIS A 208 -10.00 -4.79 -7.10
CA HIS A 208 -10.62 -5.86 -7.88
C HIS A 208 -12.09 -5.56 -8.26
N GLY A 209 -12.84 -4.98 -7.35
CA GLY A 209 -14.25 -4.59 -7.57
C GLY A 209 -14.40 -3.31 -8.38
N SER A 210 -13.46 -2.38 -8.25
CA SER A 210 -13.52 -1.06 -8.88
C SER A 210 -12.92 -1.04 -10.29
N VAL A 211 -11.92 -1.88 -10.58
CA VAL A 211 -11.31 -2.00 -11.92
C VAL A 211 -12.26 -2.77 -12.85
N LEU A 212 -12.80 -2.10 -13.85
CA LEU A 212 -13.74 -2.66 -14.82
C LEU A 212 -13.03 -3.28 -16.03
N GLY A 213 -11.91 -2.70 -16.45
CA GLY A 213 -11.14 -3.16 -17.60
C GLY A 213 -9.66 -2.80 -17.47
N LEU A 214 -8.83 -3.57 -18.16
CA LEU A 214 -7.40 -3.35 -18.30
C LEU A 214 -6.96 -3.58 -19.73
N GLN A 215 -5.97 -2.83 -20.19
CA GLN A 215 -5.15 -3.19 -21.32
C GLN A 215 -3.76 -3.55 -20.81
N VAL A 216 -3.24 -4.69 -21.23
CA VAL A 216 -1.98 -5.26 -20.73
C VAL A 216 -1.14 -5.75 -21.88
N VAL A 217 0.17 -5.55 -21.81
CA VAL A 217 1.13 -6.15 -22.74
C VAL A 217 1.86 -7.29 -22.05
N LEU A 218 1.81 -8.47 -22.65
CA LEU A 218 2.51 -9.67 -22.19
C LEU A 218 4.01 -9.59 -22.47
N ALA A 219 4.79 -10.45 -21.83
CA ALA A 219 6.25 -10.49 -22.01
C ALA A 219 6.70 -10.74 -23.45
N ASP A 220 5.89 -11.41 -24.26
CA ASP A 220 6.15 -11.66 -25.70
C ASP A 220 5.71 -10.51 -26.62
N GLY A 221 5.18 -9.42 -26.06
CA GLY A 221 4.70 -8.25 -26.79
C GLY A 221 3.23 -8.32 -27.22
N ARG A 222 2.51 -9.43 -27.00
CA ARG A 222 1.08 -9.50 -27.30
C ARG A 222 0.28 -8.55 -26.42
N ILE A 223 -0.64 -7.81 -27.03
CA ILE A 223 -1.55 -6.90 -26.33
C ILE A 223 -2.82 -7.68 -25.98
N LEU A 224 -3.18 -7.70 -24.71
CA LEU A 224 -4.46 -8.16 -24.22
C LEU A 224 -5.34 -6.94 -23.94
N ASP A 225 -6.31 -6.72 -24.82
CA ASP A 225 -7.30 -5.67 -24.62
C ASP A 225 -8.53 -6.25 -23.91
N MET A 226 -8.65 -5.93 -22.65
CA MET A 226 -9.76 -6.29 -21.77
C MET A 226 -10.47 -5.02 -21.26
N MET A 227 -10.32 -3.88 -21.99
CA MET A 227 -10.96 -2.62 -21.63
C MET A 227 -12.48 -2.77 -21.69
N SER A 228 -13.14 -2.32 -20.64
CA SER A 228 -14.60 -2.36 -20.50
C SER A 228 -15.07 -1.25 -19.58
N GLY A 229 -16.19 -0.61 -19.92
CA GLY A 229 -16.90 0.33 -19.03
C GLY A 229 -18.10 -0.32 -18.33
N LEU A 230 -18.33 -1.60 -18.50
CA LEU A 230 -19.50 -2.30 -17.97
C LEU A 230 -19.29 -2.66 -16.50
N ARG A 231 -20.16 -2.16 -15.60
CA ARG A 231 -20.15 -2.54 -14.18
C ARG A 231 -20.52 -4.02 -13.95
N LYS A 232 -21.34 -4.57 -14.84
CA LYS A 232 -21.68 -5.99 -14.85
C LYS A 232 -21.24 -6.60 -16.18
N ASN A 233 -20.32 -7.54 -16.11
CA ASN A 233 -19.89 -8.33 -17.25
C ASN A 233 -19.78 -9.80 -16.82
N ASN A 234 -20.71 -10.63 -17.29
CA ASN A 234 -20.77 -12.06 -16.96
C ASN A 234 -20.28 -12.92 -18.15
N THR A 235 -19.59 -12.32 -19.11
CA THR A 235 -19.11 -13.00 -20.32
C THR A 235 -17.71 -13.54 -20.10
N GLY A 236 -17.59 -14.86 -19.94
CA GLY A 236 -16.31 -15.56 -19.81
C GLY A 236 -15.58 -15.28 -18.48
N TYR A 237 -14.29 -15.60 -18.46
CA TYR A 237 -13.43 -15.41 -17.31
C TYR A 237 -12.99 -13.95 -17.16
N HIS A 238 -12.90 -13.47 -15.93
CA HIS A 238 -12.38 -12.14 -15.60
C HIS A 238 -10.84 -12.14 -15.65
N LEU A 239 -10.25 -12.26 -16.83
CA LEU A 239 -8.79 -12.34 -17.01
C LEU A 239 -8.05 -11.13 -16.43
N LYS A 240 -8.67 -9.95 -16.41
CA LYS A 240 -8.10 -8.75 -15.78
C LYS A 240 -7.65 -8.98 -14.34
N ASN A 241 -8.35 -9.87 -13.60
CA ASN A 241 -8.05 -10.14 -12.20
C ASN A 241 -6.71 -10.88 -12.01
N LEU A 242 -6.16 -11.51 -13.05
CA LEU A 242 -4.81 -12.09 -13.01
C LEU A 242 -3.71 -11.02 -12.92
N PHE A 243 -3.98 -9.83 -13.46
CA PHE A 243 -3.01 -8.73 -13.52
C PHE A 243 -3.13 -7.77 -12.33
N ILE A 244 -4.28 -7.73 -11.65
CA ILE A 244 -4.46 -6.97 -10.41
C ILE A 244 -3.69 -7.67 -9.30
N GLY A 245 -2.67 -7.00 -8.73
CA GLY A 245 -1.77 -7.59 -7.75
C GLY A 245 -0.67 -8.48 -8.33
N SER A 246 -0.47 -8.52 -9.65
CA SER A 246 0.59 -9.32 -10.29
C SER A 246 1.99 -8.68 -10.22
N GLU A 247 2.10 -7.44 -9.79
CA GLU A 247 3.35 -6.68 -9.66
C GLU A 247 4.24 -6.70 -10.90
N GLY A 248 3.62 -6.69 -12.10
CA GLY A 248 4.34 -6.70 -13.37
C GLY A 248 4.89 -8.06 -13.80
N THR A 249 4.68 -9.14 -13.01
CA THR A 249 5.24 -10.48 -13.29
C THR A 249 4.53 -11.20 -14.45
N LEU A 250 3.27 -10.86 -14.74
CA LEU A 250 2.48 -11.47 -15.80
C LEU A 250 2.38 -10.59 -17.06
N GLY A 251 2.67 -9.31 -16.93
CA GLY A 251 2.59 -8.33 -18.02
C GLY A 251 2.59 -6.91 -17.51
N VAL A 252 2.64 -5.95 -18.41
CA VAL A 252 2.67 -4.51 -18.13
C VAL A 252 1.30 -3.91 -18.38
N VAL A 253 0.68 -3.34 -17.34
CA VAL A 253 -0.59 -2.60 -17.46
C VAL A 253 -0.33 -1.29 -18.21
N THR A 254 -1.08 -1.05 -19.27
CA THR A 254 -0.94 0.16 -20.11
C THR A 254 -2.15 1.09 -20.03
N GLN A 255 -3.36 0.55 -19.85
CA GLN A 255 -4.57 1.33 -19.66
C GLN A 255 -5.46 0.70 -18.60
N VAL A 256 -6.24 1.55 -17.93
CA VAL A 256 -7.16 1.16 -16.85
C VAL A 256 -8.52 1.80 -17.09
N SER A 257 -9.59 1.01 -16.94
CA SER A 257 -10.96 1.48 -16.80
C SER A 257 -11.42 1.21 -15.37
N ILE A 258 -11.85 2.26 -14.64
CA ILE A 258 -12.17 2.18 -13.23
C ILE A 258 -13.51 2.84 -12.92
N ALA A 259 -14.31 2.18 -12.08
CA ALA A 259 -15.55 2.74 -11.56
C ALA A 259 -15.24 3.76 -10.46
N THR A 260 -15.74 4.96 -10.61
CA THR A 260 -15.61 6.04 -9.64
C THR A 260 -16.95 6.26 -8.93
N PRO A 261 -17.00 6.32 -7.60
CA PRO A 261 -18.22 6.64 -6.87
C PRO A 261 -18.50 8.14 -6.87
N ARG A 262 -19.76 8.50 -6.62
CA ARG A 262 -20.15 9.89 -6.40
C ARG A 262 -19.43 10.45 -5.17
N LYS A 263 -18.97 11.69 -5.29
CA LYS A 263 -18.42 12.44 -4.17
C LYS A 263 -19.50 12.75 -3.14
N CYS A 264 -19.22 12.44 -1.89
CA CYS A 264 -20.10 12.81 -0.78
C CYS A 264 -20.02 14.31 -0.47
N ASN A 265 -21.15 14.89 -0.03
CA ASN A 265 -21.25 16.30 0.30
C ASN A 265 -20.99 16.60 1.78
N SER A 266 -21.01 15.56 2.62
CA SER A 266 -20.82 15.65 4.06
C SER A 266 -19.69 14.72 4.47
N VAL A 267 -18.70 15.21 5.19
CA VAL A 267 -17.62 14.43 5.79
C VAL A 267 -17.51 14.84 7.25
N ASN A 268 -17.51 13.86 8.16
CA ASN A 268 -17.25 14.11 9.58
C ASN A 268 -16.10 13.21 10.03
N VAL A 269 -15.25 13.72 10.89
CA VAL A 269 -14.11 12.99 11.45
C VAL A 269 -14.18 13.03 12.96
N ALA A 270 -13.99 11.89 13.60
CA ALA A 270 -13.86 11.76 15.04
C ALA A 270 -12.56 11.03 15.38
N LEU A 271 -11.94 11.40 16.49
CA LEU A 271 -10.83 10.67 17.08
C LEU A 271 -11.24 10.22 18.49
N LEU A 272 -11.17 8.91 18.72
CA LEU A 272 -11.62 8.26 19.94
C LEU A 272 -10.43 7.66 20.67
N ALA A 273 -10.47 7.69 22.00
CA ALA A 273 -9.44 7.15 22.89
C ALA A 273 -9.95 5.90 23.62
N LEU A 274 -9.13 4.83 23.61
CA LEU A 274 -9.51 3.51 24.12
C LEU A 274 -8.41 2.90 25.00
N ASN A 275 -8.80 1.98 25.89
CA ASN A 275 -7.86 1.40 26.86
C ASN A 275 -7.20 0.12 26.39
N SER A 276 -7.79 -0.59 25.41
CA SER A 276 -7.24 -1.85 24.91
C SER A 276 -7.49 -2.01 23.41
N PHE A 277 -6.78 -2.94 22.79
CA PHE A 277 -7.04 -3.29 21.38
C PHE A 277 -8.35 -4.06 21.24
N GLU A 278 -8.74 -4.84 22.25
CA GLU A 278 -10.03 -5.51 22.32
C GLU A 278 -11.18 -4.49 22.31
N ASP A 279 -11.07 -3.41 23.11
CA ASP A 279 -12.03 -2.30 23.07
C ASP A 279 -12.10 -1.65 21.70
N THR A 280 -10.93 -1.52 21.02
CA THR A 280 -10.85 -0.93 19.67
C THR A 280 -11.60 -1.80 18.65
N VAL A 281 -11.47 -3.12 18.73
CA VAL A 281 -12.20 -4.06 17.86
C VAL A 281 -13.70 -4.05 18.16
N ALA A 282 -14.06 -4.05 19.45
CA ALA A 282 -15.47 -3.97 19.86
C ALA A 282 -16.11 -2.66 19.43
N CYS A 283 -15.41 -1.53 19.59
CA CYS A 283 -15.85 -0.21 19.13
C CYS A 283 -16.08 -0.19 17.62
N LEU A 284 -15.16 -0.75 16.82
CA LEU A 284 -15.35 -0.89 15.37
C LEU A 284 -16.63 -1.68 15.03
N HIS A 285 -16.89 -2.76 15.75
CA HIS A 285 -18.10 -3.57 15.54
C HIS A 285 -19.39 -2.77 15.80
N GLU A 286 -19.44 -2.07 16.93
CA GLU A 286 -20.57 -1.20 17.27
C GLU A 286 -20.75 -0.06 16.25
N LEU A 287 -19.67 0.65 15.90
CA LEU A 287 -19.70 1.73 14.91
C LEU A 287 -20.20 1.24 13.54
N ARG A 288 -19.85 0.03 13.12
CA ARG A 288 -20.39 -0.58 11.90
C ARG A 288 -21.88 -0.82 11.98
N GLY A 289 -22.41 -1.17 13.15
CA GLY A 289 -23.84 -1.32 13.37
C GLY A 289 -24.62 -0.03 13.13
N TYR A 290 -24.07 1.10 13.54
CA TYR A 290 -24.70 2.42 13.43
C TYR A 290 -24.42 3.14 12.10
N LEU A 291 -23.18 3.04 11.57
CA LEU A 291 -22.65 3.93 10.55
C LEU A 291 -22.43 3.25 9.19
N ASN A 292 -22.73 1.96 9.04
CA ASN A 292 -22.30 1.13 7.91
C ASN A 292 -22.37 1.81 6.54
N GLU A 293 -23.48 2.49 6.21
CA GLU A 293 -23.71 3.11 4.90
C GLU A 293 -22.96 4.44 4.71
N ILE A 294 -22.48 5.07 5.80
CA ILE A 294 -21.72 6.33 5.73
C ILE A 294 -20.27 6.17 6.23
N LEU A 295 -19.91 5.05 6.83
CA LEU A 295 -18.53 4.80 7.30
C LEU A 295 -17.56 4.78 6.12
N SER A 296 -16.59 5.68 6.09
CA SER A 296 -15.67 5.87 4.96
C SER A 296 -14.21 5.63 5.28
N GLY A 297 -13.82 5.71 6.55
CA GLY A 297 -12.47 5.43 7.01
C GLY A 297 -12.44 5.04 8.48
N VAL A 298 -11.63 4.06 8.83
CA VAL A 298 -11.39 3.68 10.22
C VAL A 298 -9.93 3.28 10.39
N GLU A 299 -9.19 4.08 11.17
CA GLU A 299 -7.77 3.95 11.37
C GLU A 299 -7.42 3.86 12.84
N PHE A 300 -6.51 2.98 13.22
CA PHE A 300 -6.04 2.94 14.59
C PHE A 300 -4.58 3.36 14.72
N LEU A 301 -4.22 3.91 15.88
CA LEU A 301 -2.85 4.20 16.28
C LEU A 301 -2.66 3.72 17.72
N ASP A 302 -1.49 3.15 18.01
CA ASP A 302 -1.10 2.93 19.41
C ASP A 302 -0.55 4.20 20.06
N ARG A 303 -0.38 4.16 21.39
CA ARG A 303 0.18 5.26 22.19
C ARG A 303 1.53 5.73 21.66
N GLY A 304 2.38 4.79 21.24
CA GLY A 304 3.72 5.10 20.75
C GLY A 304 3.67 5.96 19.47
N CYS A 305 2.81 5.60 18.54
CA CYS A 305 2.56 6.36 17.31
C CYS A 305 2.02 7.75 17.64
N MET A 306 1.03 7.85 18.51
CA MET A 306 0.43 9.13 18.90
C MET A 306 1.47 10.07 19.53
N ARG A 307 2.29 9.59 20.45
CA ARG A 307 3.39 10.37 21.04
C ARG A 307 4.38 10.91 20.02
N LEU A 308 4.79 10.04 19.06
CA LEU A 308 5.75 10.43 18.05
C LEU A 308 5.19 11.47 17.08
N VAL A 309 3.96 11.27 16.61
CA VAL A 309 3.35 12.18 15.64
C VAL A 309 3.02 13.51 16.28
N SER A 310 2.50 13.55 17.51
CA SER A 310 2.22 14.80 18.25
C SER A 310 3.51 15.60 18.46
N LYS A 311 4.60 14.95 18.87
CA LYS A 311 5.91 15.59 19.00
C LYS A 311 6.46 16.10 17.65
N HIS A 312 6.20 15.41 16.55
CA HIS A 312 6.62 15.82 15.23
C HIS A 312 5.85 17.05 14.76
N ILE A 313 4.52 17.03 14.86
CA ILE A 313 3.63 18.12 14.45
C ILE A 313 3.90 19.38 15.27
N SER A 314 4.09 19.27 16.58
CA SER A 314 4.38 20.41 17.47
C SER A 314 5.67 21.16 17.09
N LYS A 315 6.66 20.51 16.51
CA LYS A 315 7.88 21.17 16.00
C LYS A 315 7.61 22.15 14.86
N PHE A 316 6.49 21.98 14.17
CA PHE A 316 6.06 22.85 13.08
C PHE A 316 4.97 23.86 13.49
N GLY A 317 4.80 24.08 14.82
CA GLY A 317 3.93 25.11 15.37
C GLY A 317 2.43 24.76 15.34
N ALA A 318 2.05 23.50 15.07
CA ALA A 318 0.67 23.06 15.16
C ALA A 318 0.39 22.51 16.57
N ASP A 319 -0.77 22.84 17.14
CA ASP A 319 -1.23 22.23 18.38
C ASP A 319 -1.65 20.78 18.13
N ALA A 320 -0.95 19.86 18.75
CA ALA A 320 -1.19 18.42 18.64
C ALA A 320 -1.87 17.82 19.87
N ASN A 321 -2.16 18.66 20.90
CA ASN A 321 -2.83 18.22 22.11
C ASN A 321 -4.34 18.07 21.86
N THR A 322 -4.74 16.88 21.45
CA THR A 322 -6.14 16.56 21.16
C THR A 322 -6.86 16.07 22.43
N PHE A 323 -6.12 15.52 23.40
CA PHE A 323 -6.62 14.95 24.65
C PHE A 323 -5.80 15.45 25.84
N ASP A 324 -6.45 15.62 27.00
CA ASP A 324 -5.78 15.99 28.26
C ASP A 324 -4.95 14.85 28.86
N SER A 325 -5.22 13.61 28.45
CA SER A 325 -4.56 12.39 28.92
C SER A 325 -4.09 11.52 27.76
N GLU A 326 -3.08 10.68 28.02
CA GLU A 326 -2.62 9.67 27.06
C GLU A 326 -3.38 8.36 27.24
N TYR A 327 -3.76 7.75 26.13
CA TYR A 327 -4.46 6.46 26.07
C TYR A 327 -3.63 5.41 25.35
N PRO A 328 -3.86 4.11 25.62
CA PRO A 328 -3.17 3.02 24.92
C PRO A 328 -3.43 2.96 23.42
N PHE A 329 -4.66 3.26 23.00
CA PHE A 329 -5.09 3.21 21.61
C PHE A 329 -5.96 4.40 21.24
N TYR A 330 -5.90 4.75 19.97
CA TYR A 330 -6.71 5.79 19.36
C TYR A 330 -7.33 5.24 18.08
N LEU A 331 -8.60 5.59 17.86
CA LEU A 331 -9.37 5.20 16.68
C LEU A 331 -9.87 6.45 15.96
N LEU A 332 -9.36 6.70 14.78
CA LEU A 332 -9.85 7.75 13.90
C LEU A 332 -10.97 7.18 13.02
N VAL A 333 -12.11 7.83 13.06
CA VAL A 333 -13.32 7.41 12.35
C VAL A 333 -13.75 8.52 11.40
N GLU A 334 -13.95 8.19 10.13
CA GLU A 334 -14.49 9.09 9.13
C GLU A 334 -15.83 8.58 8.63
N THR A 335 -16.81 9.47 8.56
CA THR A 335 -18.07 9.23 7.85
C THR A 335 -18.18 10.16 6.65
N SER A 336 -18.73 9.62 5.55
CA SER A 336 -18.99 10.39 4.34
C SER A 336 -20.40 10.08 3.85
N GLY A 337 -21.24 11.09 3.73
CA GLY A 337 -22.62 10.94 3.32
C GLY A 337 -23.14 12.06 2.42
N SER A 338 -24.43 12.08 2.21
CA SER A 338 -25.10 13.03 1.30
C SER A 338 -25.86 14.16 2.00
N ASN A 339 -26.07 14.05 3.32
CA ASN A 339 -26.83 15.02 4.10
C ASN A 339 -26.11 15.33 5.42
N ALA A 340 -25.57 16.54 5.52
CA ALA A 340 -24.70 16.95 6.63
C ALA A 340 -25.39 16.82 8.01
N GLN A 341 -26.67 17.14 8.10
CA GLN A 341 -27.41 17.05 9.36
C GLN A 341 -27.62 15.59 9.76
N HIS A 342 -28.19 14.76 8.89
CA HIS A 342 -28.43 13.35 9.18
C HIS A 342 -27.12 12.61 9.48
N ASP A 343 -26.06 12.86 8.71
CA ASP A 343 -24.77 12.21 8.89
C ASP A 343 -24.15 12.58 10.24
N ARG A 344 -24.30 13.85 10.66
CA ARG A 344 -23.82 14.34 11.96
C ARG A 344 -24.64 13.73 13.11
N GLU A 345 -25.98 13.75 13.02
CA GLU A 345 -26.87 13.16 14.04
C GLU A 345 -26.57 11.68 14.21
N LYS A 346 -26.39 10.96 13.12
CA LYS A 346 -26.08 9.53 13.12
C LYS A 346 -24.71 9.24 13.74
N LEU A 347 -23.70 10.04 13.42
CA LEU A 347 -22.39 9.93 14.05
C LEU A 347 -22.49 10.18 15.56
N MET A 348 -23.19 11.22 15.98
CA MET A 348 -23.32 11.55 17.41
C MET A 348 -24.04 10.44 18.18
N ALA A 349 -25.10 9.85 17.62
CA ALA A 349 -25.79 8.71 18.22
C ALA A 349 -24.87 7.47 18.36
N ALA A 350 -24.04 7.20 17.35
CA ALA A 350 -23.06 6.11 17.41
C ALA A 350 -22.01 6.37 18.50
N LEU A 351 -21.51 7.61 18.59
CA LEU A 351 -20.53 7.99 19.62
C LEU A 351 -21.10 7.91 21.03
N GLU A 352 -22.34 8.35 21.24
CA GLU A 352 -23.05 8.21 22.51
C GLU A 352 -23.16 6.74 22.93
N ALA A 353 -23.50 5.86 22.01
CA ALA A 353 -23.62 4.42 22.27
C ALA A 353 -22.28 3.82 22.72
N VAL A 354 -21.16 4.08 21.99
CA VAL A 354 -19.84 3.52 22.34
C VAL A 354 -19.24 4.16 23.62
N MET A 355 -19.62 5.38 23.95
CA MET A 355 -19.24 6.01 25.23
C MET A 355 -20.07 5.43 26.39
N THR A 356 -21.37 5.24 26.21
CA THR A 356 -22.27 4.64 27.22
C THR A 356 -21.86 3.20 27.54
N SER A 357 -21.45 2.42 26.54
CA SER A 357 -20.89 1.07 26.74
C SER A 357 -19.48 1.05 27.34
N GLN A 358 -18.90 2.21 27.61
CA GLN A 358 -17.56 2.40 28.18
C GLN A 358 -16.40 1.83 27.32
N LEU A 359 -16.63 1.53 26.07
CA LEU A 359 -15.57 1.16 25.12
C LEU A 359 -14.64 2.34 24.83
N VAL A 360 -15.22 3.54 24.66
CA VAL A 360 -14.51 4.79 24.43
C VAL A 360 -14.40 5.57 25.74
N LYS A 361 -13.22 6.06 26.06
CA LYS A 361 -12.93 6.81 27.30
C LYS A 361 -12.96 8.31 27.09
N ASP A 362 -12.57 8.76 25.89
CA ASP A 362 -12.55 10.16 25.50
C ASP A 362 -12.72 10.28 23.99
N GLY A 363 -13.15 11.43 23.47
CA GLY A 363 -13.35 11.57 22.03
C GLY A 363 -13.48 13.02 21.62
N VAL A 364 -12.98 13.31 20.42
CA VAL A 364 -13.09 14.61 19.76
C VAL A 364 -13.74 14.44 18.41
N VAL A 365 -14.70 15.30 18.09
CA VAL A 365 -15.37 15.35 16.77
C VAL A 365 -15.00 16.67 16.12
N SER A 366 -14.59 16.62 14.84
CA SER A 366 -14.26 17.83 14.10
C SER A 366 -15.49 18.74 13.91
N GLU A 367 -15.28 20.03 14.14
CA GLU A 367 -16.27 21.10 13.94
C GLU A 367 -16.07 21.83 12.60
N SER A 368 -14.96 21.57 11.93
CA SER A 368 -14.59 22.21 10.66
C SER A 368 -13.68 21.31 9.82
N ASP A 369 -13.59 21.59 8.52
CA ASP A 369 -12.66 20.93 7.60
C ASP A 369 -11.19 21.05 8.05
N THR A 370 -10.84 22.18 8.67
CA THR A 370 -9.49 22.41 9.19
C THR A 370 -9.18 21.45 10.34
N GLN A 371 -10.13 21.27 11.28
CA GLN A 371 -10.00 20.31 12.36
C GLN A 371 -10.00 18.87 11.83
N ALA A 372 -10.88 18.54 10.89
CA ALA A 372 -10.90 17.21 10.26
C ALA A 372 -9.54 16.87 9.63
N LYS A 373 -8.92 17.81 8.90
CA LYS A 373 -7.57 17.66 8.35
C LYS A 373 -6.52 17.54 9.43
N ALA A 374 -6.64 18.27 10.54
CA ALA A 374 -5.70 18.19 11.66
C ALA A 374 -5.76 16.80 12.33
N LEU A 375 -6.95 16.21 12.50
CA LEU A 375 -7.11 14.86 13.03
C LEU A 375 -6.52 13.82 12.06
N TRP A 376 -6.75 13.95 10.77
CA TRP A 376 -6.15 13.08 9.75
C TRP A 376 -4.62 13.17 9.73
N ARG A 377 -4.03 14.34 9.93
CA ARG A 377 -2.58 14.50 10.02
C ARG A 377 -1.95 13.66 11.11
N LEU A 378 -2.62 13.42 12.23
CA LEU A 378 -2.12 12.52 13.28
C LEU A 378 -1.86 11.11 12.72
N ARG A 379 -2.70 10.65 11.80
CA ARG A 379 -2.55 9.35 11.16
C ARG A 379 -1.58 9.41 9.95
N GLU A 380 -1.73 10.41 9.09
CA GLU A 380 -0.97 10.53 7.85
C GLU A 380 0.51 10.87 8.07
N ASP A 381 0.82 11.69 9.09
CA ASP A 381 2.20 12.08 9.42
C ASP A 381 2.93 11.01 10.28
N THR A 382 2.27 9.94 10.73
CA THR A 382 2.89 8.85 11.49
C THR A 382 4.07 8.20 10.76
N PRO A 383 4.00 7.81 9.47
CA PRO A 383 5.14 7.23 8.75
C PRO A 383 6.35 8.16 8.64
N VAL A 384 6.09 9.47 8.49
CA VAL A 384 7.13 10.51 8.41
C VAL A 384 7.75 10.73 9.77
N SER A 385 6.93 10.78 10.82
CA SER A 385 7.38 10.94 12.21
C SER A 385 8.28 9.80 12.66
N LEU A 386 7.93 8.56 12.32
CA LEU A 386 8.75 7.37 12.55
C LEU A 386 10.09 7.46 11.81
N SER A 387 10.08 7.84 10.53
CA SER A 387 11.31 7.99 9.74
C SER A 387 12.22 9.12 10.26
N ALA A 388 11.63 10.20 10.80
CA ALA A 388 12.37 11.28 11.43
C ALA A 388 12.97 10.91 12.80
N ALA A 389 12.42 9.90 13.46
CA ALA A 389 12.93 9.40 14.75
C ALA A 389 14.19 8.54 14.59
N GLY A 390 14.38 7.88 13.44
CA GLY A 390 15.57 7.05 13.19
C GLY A 390 15.37 6.03 12.08
N ALA A 391 16.22 4.99 12.06
CA ALA A 391 16.07 3.87 11.14
C ALA A 391 14.89 3.01 11.57
N VAL A 392 13.92 2.79 10.65
CA VAL A 392 12.68 2.07 10.92
C VAL A 392 12.54 0.91 9.95
N TYR A 393 12.35 -0.31 10.45
CA TYR A 393 11.85 -1.42 9.66
C TYR A 393 10.34 -1.34 9.59
N LYS A 394 9.79 -1.36 8.38
CA LYS A 394 8.36 -1.24 8.10
C LYS A 394 7.84 -2.54 7.51
N TYR A 395 6.76 -3.02 8.08
CA TYR A 395 6.05 -4.22 7.62
C TYR A 395 4.59 -3.86 7.38
N ASP A 396 4.06 -4.38 6.29
CA ASP A 396 2.68 -4.20 5.86
C ASP A 396 2.01 -5.57 5.86
N LEU A 397 1.17 -5.82 6.87
CA LEU A 397 0.66 -7.15 7.19
C LEU A 397 -0.86 -7.16 7.20
N SER A 398 -1.47 -8.10 6.48
CA SER A 398 -2.91 -8.33 6.56
C SER A 398 -3.20 -9.57 7.40
N MET A 399 -4.10 -9.43 8.38
CA MET A 399 -4.44 -10.52 9.28
C MET A 399 -5.84 -10.35 9.88
N PRO A 400 -6.39 -11.39 10.53
CA PRO A 400 -7.68 -11.26 11.21
C PRO A 400 -7.67 -10.12 12.23
N THR A 401 -8.61 -9.19 12.12
CA THR A 401 -8.69 -7.96 12.93
C THR A 401 -8.55 -8.24 14.44
N LYS A 402 -9.18 -9.32 14.93
CA LYS A 402 -9.14 -9.69 16.35
C LYS A 402 -7.72 -9.95 16.89
N SER A 403 -6.81 -10.48 16.06
CA SER A 403 -5.44 -10.83 16.47
C SER A 403 -4.38 -9.87 15.93
N MET A 404 -4.81 -8.79 15.28
CA MET A 404 -3.94 -7.90 14.52
C MET A 404 -2.85 -7.22 15.38
N TYR A 405 -3.14 -6.88 16.63
CA TYR A 405 -2.17 -6.24 17.50
C TYR A 405 -1.26 -7.24 18.26
N ALA A 406 -1.63 -8.52 18.32
CA ALA A 406 -0.85 -9.55 19.03
C ALA A 406 0.60 -9.63 18.51
N ILE A 407 0.83 -9.47 17.19
CA ILE A 407 2.18 -9.48 16.63
C ILE A 407 3.02 -8.28 17.10
N VAL A 408 2.39 -7.13 17.39
CA VAL A 408 3.09 -5.95 17.94
C VAL A 408 3.60 -6.29 19.35
N ASP A 409 2.77 -6.93 20.17
CA ASP A 409 3.14 -7.33 21.52
C ASP A 409 4.17 -8.48 21.53
N ASP A 410 4.03 -9.45 20.63
CA ASP A 410 5.03 -10.50 20.42
C ASP A 410 6.40 -9.91 20.06
N MET A 411 6.42 -8.92 19.15
CA MET A 411 7.66 -8.26 18.75
C MET A 411 8.26 -7.41 19.88
N LYS A 412 7.45 -6.74 20.72
CA LYS A 412 7.92 -6.04 21.93
C LYS A 412 8.59 -7.01 22.91
N ASN A 413 8.04 -8.22 23.05
CA ASN A 413 8.57 -9.25 23.95
C ASN A 413 9.82 -9.94 23.40
N LEU A 414 9.94 -10.05 22.07
CA LEU A 414 11.03 -10.74 21.39
C LEU A 414 12.28 -9.88 21.23
N LEU A 415 12.10 -8.58 20.99
CA LEU A 415 13.21 -7.66 20.71
C LEU A 415 13.84 -7.11 22.00
N PRO A 416 15.13 -6.74 21.95
CA PRO A 416 15.78 -6.03 23.07
C PRO A 416 15.03 -4.75 23.46
N PRO A 417 15.07 -4.33 24.75
CA PRO A 417 14.27 -3.20 25.26
C PRO A 417 14.57 -1.84 24.63
N ASP A 418 15.70 -1.68 23.99
CA ASP A 418 16.11 -0.47 23.26
C ASP A 418 15.49 -0.35 21.87
N PHE A 419 14.86 -1.43 21.34
CA PHE A 419 14.03 -1.39 20.14
C PHE A 419 12.63 -0.92 20.49
N GLN A 420 12.08 0.00 19.72
CA GLN A 420 10.72 0.47 19.90
C GLN A 420 9.81 -0.09 18.82
N VAL A 421 8.73 -0.74 19.22
CA VAL A 421 7.76 -1.37 18.30
C VAL A 421 6.47 -0.59 18.32
N PHE A 422 5.97 -0.26 17.15
CA PHE A 422 4.78 0.55 16.92
C PHE A 422 3.79 -0.16 16.04
N GLY A 423 2.50 -0.03 16.34
CA GLY A 423 1.40 -0.54 15.54
C GLY A 423 0.39 0.55 15.22
N TYR A 424 0.09 0.71 13.94
CA TYR A 424 -1.00 1.53 13.44
C TYR A 424 -1.50 0.94 12.12
N GLY A 425 -2.66 1.33 11.65
CA GLY A 425 -3.13 0.83 10.34
C GLY A 425 -4.63 0.89 10.15
N HIS A 426 -5.04 0.20 9.08
CA HIS A 426 -6.41 0.14 8.60
C HIS A 426 -7.18 -0.96 9.32
N ILE A 427 -7.69 -0.69 10.52
CA ILE A 427 -8.44 -1.70 11.30
C ILE A 427 -9.71 -2.15 10.55
N GLY A 428 -10.21 -1.31 9.65
CA GLY A 428 -11.39 -1.59 8.84
C GLY A 428 -11.24 -2.77 7.87
N ASP A 429 -10.02 -3.05 7.43
CA ASP A 429 -9.70 -4.12 6.46
C ASP A 429 -8.70 -5.16 6.99
N GLY A 430 -8.22 -4.99 8.23
CA GLY A 430 -7.28 -5.92 8.85
C GLY A 430 -5.83 -5.71 8.44
N ASN A 431 -5.46 -4.54 7.90
CA ASN A 431 -4.10 -4.22 7.50
C ASN A 431 -3.35 -3.47 8.62
N LEU A 432 -2.25 -4.04 9.07
CA LEU A 432 -1.37 -3.52 10.10
C LEU A 432 -0.07 -2.98 9.49
N HIS A 433 0.27 -1.75 9.82
CA HIS A 433 1.61 -1.22 9.61
C HIS A 433 2.43 -1.43 10.90
N LEU A 434 3.14 -2.54 10.97
CA LEU A 434 4.09 -2.82 12.04
C LEU A 434 5.40 -2.11 11.75
N ASN A 435 5.89 -1.32 12.70
CA ASN A 435 7.13 -0.56 12.56
C ASN A 435 8.06 -0.82 13.74
N ILE A 436 9.33 -1.04 13.45
CA ILE A 436 10.36 -1.27 14.46
C ILE A 436 11.43 -0.19 14.31
N LEU A 437 11.50 0.72 15.26
CA LEU A 437 12.54 1.74 15.33
C LEU A 437 13.79 1.14 15.96
N VAL A 438 14.88 1.20 15.20
CA VAL A 438 16.17 0.64 15.60
C VAL A 438 16.97 1.69 16.35
N PRO A 439 17.56 1.37 17.52
CA PRO A 439 18.42 2.29 18.26
C PRO A 439 19.67 2.64 17.44
N ARG A 440 20.18 3.86 17.63
CA ARG A 440 21.36 4.34 16.87
C ARG A 440 22.60 3.44 17.06
N SER A 441 22.73 2.82 18.23
CA SER A 441 23.81 1.88 18.56
C SER A 441 23.73 0.56 17.79
N ALA A 442 22.53 0.18 17.32
CA ALA A 442 22.28 -1.10 16.65
C ALA A 442 22.15 -0.97 15.13
N GLN A 443 22.36 0.23 14.55
CA GLN A 443 22.28 0.44 13.09
C GLN A 443 23.27 -0.42 12.28
N GLU A 444 24.33 -0.93 12.91
CA GLU A 444 25.30 -1.84 12.30
C GLU A 444 24.93 -3.33 12.47
N HIS A 445 23.88 -3.67 13.21
CA HIS A 445 23.55 -5.05 13.53
C HIS A 445 22.38 -5.61 12.70
N ARG A 446 22.70 -6.68 12.00
CA ARG A 446 21.89 -7.55 11.14
C ARG A 446 20.72 -8.29 11.81
N PHE A 447 20.21 -7.84 12.95
CA PHE A 447 19.29 -8.63 13.78
C PHE A 447 17.89 -8.84 13.19
N VAL A 448 17.42 -7.96 12.34
CA VAL A 448 16.01 -7.99 11.87
C VAL A 448 15.78 -8.96 10.72
N TYR A 449 16.81 -9.35 9.99
CA TYR A 449 16.68 -10.39 8.95
C TYR A 449 16.43 -11.82 9.51
N LEU A 450 16.75 -12.07 10.77
CA LEU A 450 16.51 -13.39 11.40
C LEU A 450 15.03 -13.65 11.74
N ALA A 451 14.21 -12.62 11.91
CA ALA A 451 12.76 -12.78 12.10
C ALA A 451 12.03 -13.18 10.80
N TYR A 452 12.61 -12.89 9.62
CA TYR A 452 12.04 -13.27 8.33
C TYR A 452 12.29 -14.73 7.90
N SER A 453 13.26 -15.38 8.51
CA SER A 453 13.59 -16.78 8.19
C SER A 453 12.82 -17.79 9.03
N THR A 454 11.94 -17.36 9.91
CA THR A 454 11.02 -18.24 10.64
C THR A 454 9.75 -18.49 9.82
N PRO A 455 9.27 -19.75 9.70
CA PRO A 455 8.09 -20.11 8.89
C PRO A 455 6.77 -19.48 9.30
N LEU A 456 6.75 -18.62 10.33
CA LEU A 456 5.57 -17.94 10.87
C LEU A 456 5.09 -16.71 10.05
N LEU A 457 5.87 -16.28 9.06
CA LEU A 457 5.52 -15.12 8.21
C LEU A 457 5.26 -15.50 6.73
N GLN A 458 5.17 -16.81 6.42
CA GLN A 458 4.67 -17.30 5.13
C GLN A 458 3.22 -17.78 5.30
N VAL A 459 2.29 -16.84 5.49
CA VAL A 459 0.85 -17.10 5.31
C VAL A 459 0.30 -16.05 4.35
#